data_357c851ad0d0119676edf094bbeefede
#
_entry.id   357c851ad0d0119676edf094bbeefede
#
_cell.length_a   1.000
_cell.length_b   1.000
_cell.length_c   1.000
_cell.angle_alpha   90.00
_cell.angle_beta   90.00
_cell.angle_gamma   90.00
#
_symmetry.space_group_name_H-M   'P 1'
#
loop_
_entity.id
_entity.type
_entity.pdbx_description
1 polymer ?
#
loop_
_entity_poly.entity_id
_entity_poly.type
_entity_poly.pdbx_seq_one_letter_code
_entity_poly.pdbx_strand_id
1 'polypeptide(L)'
;QVDMNSDRIGLTKKVTVGICGDAKLVSQQILEKLSSNAGDKGREERKNLIHQTKSAWLQTLTSLDHEDDDPGTVWNKEARNRDKHRMSPRQAWRAIQAGMPGDVIISSDIGNNCAIGNAYPTFEKGRKYLAPGLFGPCGYGFPSILGAKIGCPDTPVIGFAGDGAFGISMNEMSSCARKEWPAISMVIFRNYQWGAEKRNTTLWFDNNFIGTELDPELSYAKVANACGLKGVTVKTME
;
A
#
# COMPACT_ATOMS: atom_id res chain seq x y z
N GLN A 1 15.95 3.20 -22.01
CA GLN A 1 14.48 3.31 -21.87
C GLN A 1 13.82 2.78 -23.13
N VAL A 2 12.77 1.98 -22.96
CA VAL A 2 11.88 1.54 -24.04
C VAL A 2 10.51 2.14 -23.77
N ASP A 3 9.91 2.76 -24.79
CA ASP A 3 8.58 3.35 -24.70
C ASP A 3 7.92 3.33 -26.09
N MET A 4 6.61 3.13 -26.15
CA MET A 4 5.84 3.22 -27.38
C MET A 4 5.74 4.66 -27.90
N ASN A 5 5.84 5.64 -27.02
CA ASN A 5 5.82 7.05 -27.36
C ASN A 5 7.24 7.65 -27.26
N SER A 6 7.78 8.06 -28.40
CA SER A 6 9.10 8.66 -28.50
C SER A 6 9.28 9.89 -27.60
N ASP A 7 8.22 10.68 -27.40
CA ASP A 7 8.26 11.93 -26.63
C ASP A 7 8.45 11.69 -25.12
N ARG A 8 8.22 10.45 -24.67
CA ARG A 8 8.45 10.05 -23.29
C ARG A 8 9.87 9.56 -23.02
N ILE A 9 10.64 9.29 -24.06
CA ILE A 9 12.01 8.81 -23.91
C ILE A 9 12.90 9.98 -23.46
N GLY A 10 13.51 9.82 -22.28
CA GLY A 10 14.37 10.86 -21.69
C GLY A 10 13.65 12.01 -21.00
N LEU A 11 12.31 12.01 -20.94
CA LEU A 11 11.51 13.10 -20.39
C LEU A 11 11.84 13.41 -18.92
N THR A 12 12.00 12.36 -18.09
CA THR A 12 12.22 12.53 -16.64
C THR A 12 13.67 12.32 -16.21
N LYS A 13 14.43 11.56 -16.97
CA LYS A 13 15.84 11.25 -16.69
C LYS A 13 16.60 11.10 -17.99
N LYS A 14 17.88 11.55 -17.98
CA LYS A 14 18.79 11.30 -19.10
C LYS A 14 18.90 9.78 -19.33
N VAL A 15 18.75 9.35 -20.56
CA VAL A 15 18.88 7.96 -20.96
C VAL A 15 20.13 7.76 -21.81
N THR A 16 20.81 6.63 -21.64
CA THR A 16 21.96 6.25 -22.45
C THR A 16 21.52 5.76 -23.82
N VAL A 17 20.47 4.96 -23.84
CA VAL A 17 19.86 4.42 -25.06
C VAL A 17 18.35 4.52 -24.96
N GLY A 18 17.73 5.17 -25.93
CA GLY A 18 16.28 5.24 -26.10
C GLY A 18 15.83 4.35 -27.26
N ILE A 19 14.80 3.55 -27.05
CA ILE A 19 14.21 2.70 -28.08
C ILE A 19 12.71 2.95 -28.09
N CYS A 20 12.20 3.45 -29.23
CA CYS A 20 10.78 3.57 -29.46
C CYS A 20 10.24 2.24 -29.98
N GLY A 21 9.36 1.59 -29.21
CA GLY A 21 8.80 0.30 -29.60
C GLY A 21 8.08 -0.41 -28.47
N ASP A 22 7.38 -1.48 -28.82
CA ASP A 22 6.73 -2.37 -27.86
C ASP A 22 7.75 -3.08 -26.97
N ALA A 23 7.57 -2.95 -25.66
CA ALA A 23 8.52 -3.46 -24.67
C ALA A 23 8.74 -4.97 -24.80
N LYS A 24 7.70 -5.75 -25.15
CA LYS A 24 7.80 -7.20 -25.32
C LYS A 24 8.64 -7.55 -26.56
N LEU A 25 8.36 -6.90 -27.69
CA LEU A 25 9.08 -7.15 -28.94
C LEU A 25 10.55 -6.74 -28.82
N VAL A 26 10.81 -5.58 -28.24
CA VAL A 26 12.18 -5.10 -27.99
C VAL A 26 12.93 -6.05 -27.05
N SER A 27 12.28 -6.52 -25.98
CA SER A 27 12.90 -7.47 -25.04
C SER A 27 13.22 -8.81 -25.71
N GLN A 28 12.35 -9.31 -26.60
CA GLN A 28 12.60 -10.52 -27.38
C GLN A 28 13.82 -10.35 -28.27
N GLN A 29 13.92 -9.24 -29.02
CA GLN A 29 15.07 -8.96 -29.87
C GLN A 29 16.38 -8.80 -29.08
N ILE A 30 16.32 -8.19 -27.89
CA ILE A 30 17.50 -8.11 -27.01
C ILE A 30 17.92 -9.52 -26.58
N LEU A 31 16.96 -10.34 -26.15
CA LEU A 31 17.24 -11.71 -25.71
C LEU A 31 17.89 -12.55 -26.81
N GLU A 32 17.41 -12.46 -28.05
CA GLU A 32 17.99 -13.14 -29.20
C GLU A 32 19.44 -12.73 -29.51
N LYS A 33 19.80 -11.49 -29.17
CA LYS A 33 21.16 -10.96 -29.38
C LYS A 33 22.11 -11.22 -28.21
N LEU A 34 21.59 -11.67 -27.04
CA LEU A 34 22.41 -12.02 -25.92
C LEU A 34 23.07 -13.40 -26.13
N SER A 35 24.37 -13.51 -25.90
CA SER A 35 25.05 -14.80 -25.89
C SER A 35 24.56 -15.65 -24.72
N SER A 36 24.63 -16.99 -24.85
CA SER A 36 24.20 -17.95 -23.81
C SER A 36 24.89 -17.72 -22.45
N ASN A 37 26.07 -17.14 -22.44
CA ASN A 37 26.85 -16.82 -21.23
C ASN A 37 26.75 -15.35 -20.82
N ALA A 38 25.92 -14.55 -21.50
CA ALA A 38 25.72 -13.16 -21.14
C ALA A 38 25.02 -13.07 -19.78
N GLY A 39 25.70 -12.52 -18.79
CA GLY A 39 25.15 -12.34 -17.47
C GLY A 39 25.66 -13.30 -16.38
N ASP A 40 26.42 -14.34 -16.70
CA ASP A 40 27.01 -15.21 -15.68
C ASP A 40 28.11 -14.53 -14.89
N LYS A 41 28.88 -13.64 -15.53
CA LYS A 41 29.91 -12.85 -14.86
C LYS A 41 29.27 -11.93 -13.82
N GLY A 42 29.67 -12.11 -12.57
CA GLY A 42 29.17 -11.33 -11.43
C GLY A 42 27.74 -11.67 -10.99
N ARG A 43 27.15 -12.79 -11.46
CA ARG A 43 25.79 -13.21 -11.07
C ARG A 43 25.70 -13.52 -9.58
N GLU A 44 26.66 -14.27 -9.06
CA GLU A 44 26.68 -14.62 -7.64
C GLU A 44 26.95 -13.38 -6.75
N GLU A 45 27.81 -12.48 -7.19
CA GLU A 45 28.03 -11.21 -6.50
C GLU A 45 26.75 -10.37 -6.44
N ARG A 46 25.99 -10.27 -7.56
CA ARG A 46 24.71 -9.57 -7.57
C ARG A 46 23.66 -10.23 -6.67
N LYS A 47 23.59 -11.57 -6.65
CA LYS A 47 22.69 -12.29 -5.74
C LYS A 47 23.02 -12.00 -4.28
N ASN A 48 24.30 -12.04 -3.94
CA ASN A 48 24.77 -11.73 -2.58
C ASN A 48 24.44 -10.29 -2.19
N LEU A 49 24.66 -9.33 -3.08
CA LEU A 49 24.31 -7.93 -2.87
C LEU A 49 22.79 -7.76 -2.65
N ILE A 50 21.96 -8.40 -3.48
CA ILE A 50 20.50 -8.37 -3.32
C ILE A 50 20.09 -8.96 -1.96
N HIS A 51 20.66 -10.09 -1.58
CA HIS A 51 20.38 -10.74 -0.31
C HIS A 51 20.78 -9.85 0.88
N GLN A 52 21.96 -9.29 0.86
CA GLN A 52 22.46 -8.37 1.90
C GLN A 52 21.56 -7.12 1.99
N THR A 53 21.21 -6.53 0.85
CA THR A 53 20.35 -5.34 0.82
C THR A 53 18.94 -5.64 1.38
N LYS A 54 18.36 -6.78 1.02
CA LYS A 54 17.07 -7.22 1.58
C LYS A 54 17.16 -7.46 3.09
N SER A 55 18.23 -8.10 3.56
CA SER A 55 18.42 -8.37 4.98
C SER A 55 18.59 -7.08 5.78
N ALA A 56 19.41 -6.15 5.27
CA ALA A 56 19.57 -4.83 5.89
C ALA A 56 18.24 -4.04 5.93
N TRP A 57 17.45 -4.09 4.87
CA TRP A 57 16.13 -3.47 4.84
C TRP A 57 15.18 -4.08 5.89
N LEU A 58 15.14 -5.41 6.00
CA LEU A 58 14.33 -6.08 7.02
C LEU A 58 14.76 -5.71 8.44
N GLN A 59 16.06 -5.60 8.70
CA GLN A 59 16.59 -5.12 9.98
C GLN A 59 16.14 -3.68 10.26
N THR A 60 16.21 -2.79 9.27
CA THR A 60 15.71 -1.41 9.38
C THR A 60 14.22 -1.39 9.70
N LEU A 61 13.40 -2.18 9.01
CA LEU A 61 11.98 -2.27 9.32
C LEU A 61 11.72 -2.77 10.74
N THR A 62 12.50 -3.75 11.20
CA THR A 62 12.38 -4.29 12.56
C THR A 62 12.76 -3.27 13.62
N SER A 63 13.82 -2.49 13.41
CA SER A 63 14.17 -1.40 14.34
C SER A 63 13.06 -0.36 14.42
N LEU A 64 12.48 0.05 13.29
CA LEU A 64 11.35 0.99 13.25
C LEU A 64 10.08 0.47 13.94
N ASP A 65 9.87 -0.84 14.01
CA ASP A 65 8.73 -1.44 14.71
C ASP A 65 8.83 -1.25 16.24
N HIS A 66 10.05 -1.15 16.76
CA HIS A 66 10.35 -0.99 18.18
C HIS A 66 10.60 0.46 18.61
N GLU A 67 10.69 1.37 17.66
CA GLU A 67 10.79 2.80 17.95
C GLU A 67 9.41 3.30 18.45
N ASP A 68 9.23 3.31 19.77
CA ASP A 68 8.12 4.02 20.41
C ASP A 68 8.21 5.54 20.18
N ASP A 69 9.36 5.99 19.72
CA ASP A 69 9.70 7.38 19.45
C ASP A 69 9.91 7.62 17.95
N ASP A 70 8.84 7.99 17.24
CA ASP A 70 8.97 8.77 16.02
C ASP A 70 9.13 10.25 16.42
N PRO A 71 10.37 10.79 16.46
CA PRO A 71 10.61 12.16 16.92
C PRO A 71 10.11 13.21 15.92
N GLY A 72 9.57 12.78 14.78
CA GLY A 72 9.50 13.60 13.59
C GLY A 72 8.30 14.51 13.45
N THR A 73 7.23 14.42 14.28
CA THR A 73 6.04 15.24 14.01
C THR A 73 5.32 15.68 15.27
N VAL A 74 5.05 16.97 15.38
CA VAL A 74 4.35 17.61 16.50
C VAL A 74 2.99 16.93 16.80
N TRP A 75 2.28 16.53 15.77
CA TRP A 75 0.99 15.84 15.91
C TRP A 75 1.08 14.41 16.47
N ASN A 76 2.22 13.74 16.31
CA ASN A 76 2.44 12.44 16.94
C ASN A 76 2.53 12.54 18.47
N LYS A 77 3.06 13.62 19.02
CA LYS A 77 3.12 13.83 20.48
C LYS A 77 1.72 13.98 21.08
N GLU A 78 0.84 14.72 20.42
CA GLU A 78 -0.54 14.90 20.90
C GLU A 78 -1.36 13.60 20.77
N ALA A 79 -1.16 12.84 19.73
CA ALA A 79 -1.80 11.54 19.54
C ALA A 79 -1.35 10.52 20.60
N ARG A 80 -0.07 10.52 21.00
CA ARG A 80 0.48 9.64 22.05
C ARG A 80 -0.08 9.94 23.43
N ASN A 81 -0.34 11.21 23.74
CA ASN A 81 -0.90 11.59 25.01
C ASN A 81 -2.36 11.15 25.20
N ARG A 82 -3.07 10.83 24.11
CA ARG A 82 -4.48 10.38 24.17
C ARG A 82 -4.65 8.92 24.53
N ASP A 83 -3.68 8.06 24.17
CA ASP A 83 -3.79 6.62 24.43
C ASP A 83 -2.41 5.93 24.40
N LYS A 84 -1.91 5.54 25.56
CA LYS A 84 -0.60 4.89 25.74
C LYS A 84 -0.53 3.46 25.16
N HIS A 85 -1.64 2.88 24.74
CA HIS A 85 -1.75 1.51 24.24
C HIS A 85 -2.04 1.44 22.73
N ARG A 86 -1.86 2.51 21.98
CA ARG A 86 -2.11 2.52 20.54
C ARG A 86 -1.13 1.62 19.79
N MET A 87 -1.68 0.84 18.87
CA MET A 87 -0.89 0.11 17.90
C MET A 87 -0.13 1.07 16.99
N SER A 88 1.15 0.81 16.78
CA SER A 88 1.88 1.42 15.66
C SER A 88 1.30 0.87 14.34
N PRO A 89 1.14 1.71 13.29
CA PRO A 89 0.76 1.23 11.96
C PRO A 89 1.69 0.13 11.44
N ARG A 90 2.97 0.19 11.78
CA ARG A 90 3.98 -0.81 11.40
C ARG A 90 3.75 -2.14 12.11
N GLN A 91 3.50 -2.12 13.42
CA GLN A 91 3.15 -3.33 14.18
C GLN A 91 1.88 -4.00 13.64
N ALA A 92 0.84 -3.20 13.36
CA ALA A 92 -0.39 -3.70 12.75
C ALA A 92 -0.13 -4.34 11.38
N TRP A 93 0.66 -3.71 10.51
CA TRP A 93 1.05 -4.28 9.22
C TRP A 93 1.83 -5.59 9.37
N ARG A 94 2.74 -5.69 10.35
CA ARG A 94 3.47 -6.93 10.65
C ARG A 94 2.54 -8.06 11.04
N ALA A 95 1.62 -7.79 11.96
CA ALA A 95 0.64 -8.79 12.40
C ALA A 95 -0.25 -9.27 11.24
N ILE A 96 -0.72 -8.33 10.42
CA ILE A 96 -1.54 -8.64 9.24
C ILE A 96 -0.73 -9.45 8.23
N GLN A 97 0.50 -9.05 7.93
CA GLN A 97 1.38 -9.78 7.02
C GLN A 97 1.63 -11.21 7.47
N ALA A 98 1.81 -11.44 8.77
CA ALA A 98 2.02 -12.77 9.33
C ALA A 98 0.79 -13.69 9.17
N GLY A 99 -0.41 -13.11 9.13
CA GLY A 99 -1.68 -13.85 8.95
C GLY A 99 -2.17 -13.93 7.50
N MET A 100 -1.53 -13.24 6.55
CA MET A 100 -1.98 -13.24 5.16
C MET A 100 -1.59 -14.52 4.41
N PRO A 101 -2.49 -15.09 3.59
CA PRO A 101 -2.14 -16.15 2.65
C PRO A 101 -1.07 -15.69 1.64
N GLY A 102 -0.17 -16.59 1.24
CA GLY A 102 0.93 -16.26 0.31
C GLY A 102 0.48 -15.91 -1.12
N ASP A 103 -0.74 -16.27 -1.50
CA ASP A 103 -1.33 -15.99 -2.81
C ASP A 103 -2.36 -14.86 -2.81
N VAL A 104 -2.47 -14.11 -1.71
CA VAL A 104 -3.43 -13.01 -1.54
C VAL A 104 -3.24 -11.90 -2.57
N ILE A 105 -4.34 -11.33 -3.07
CA ILE A 105 -4.34 -10.08 -3.80
C ILE A 105 -4.53 -8.95 -2.79
N ILE A 106 -3.63 -7.98 -2.81
CA ILE A 106 -3.67 -6.81 -1.92
C ILE A 106 -4.05 -5.59 -2.73
N SER A 107 -4.96 -4.77 -2.19
CA SER A 107 -5.18 -3.41 -2.66
C SER A 107 -4.88 -2.41 -1.55
N SER A 108 -4.15 -1.36 -1.88
CA SER A 108 -3.92 -0.25 -0.97
C SER A 108 -4.54 1.03 -1.52
N ASP A 109 -5.26 1.74 -0.67
CA ASP A 109 -5.67 3.11 -0.96
C ASP A 109 -4.50 4.07 -0.79
N ILE A 110 -4.64 5.30 -1.27
CA ILE A 110 -3.63 6.35 -1.17
C ILE A 110 -3.52 6.90 0.27
N GLY A 111 -2.46 7.61 0.55
CA GLY A 111 -2.15 8.25 1.83
C GLY A 111 -0.98 7.59 2.57
N ASN A 112 -0.81 7.92 3.84
CA ASN A 112 0.27 7.36 4.69
C ASN A 112 0.22 5.83 4.75
N ASN A 113 -0.97 5.25 4.71
CA ASN A 113 -1.18 3.81 4.66
C ASN A 113 -0.50 3.17 3.44
N CYS A 114 -0.63 3.76 2.26
CA CYS A 114 0.04 3.29 1.05
C CYS A 114 1.57 3.33 1.19
N ALA A 115 2.10 4.40 1.74
CA ALA A 115 3.55 4.55 1.95
C ALA A 115 4.11 3.47 2.88
N ILE A 116 3.44 3.18 3.99
CA ILE A 116 3.83 2.12 4.91
C ILE A 116 3.62 0.75 4.26
N GLY A 117 2.46 0.53 3.65
CA GLY A 117 2.09 -0.73 3.02
C GLY A 117 3.01 -1.14 1.87
N ASN A 118 3.65 -0.19 1.18
CA ASN A 118 4.63 -0.50 0.15
C ASN A 118 5.92 -1.15 0.70
N ALA A 119 6.20 -1.00 2.00
CA ALA A 119 7.40 -1.52 2.62
C ALA A 119 7.24 -2.97 3.16
N TYR A 120 6.03 -3.38 3.50
CA TYR A 120 5.79 -4.64 4.23
C TYR A 120 5.35 -5.82 3.36
N PRO A 121 4.42 -5.70 2.40
CA PRO A 121 3.96 -6.86 1.64
C PRO A 121 5.07 -7.53 0.83
N THR A 122 5.12 -8.83 0.90
CA THR A 122 6.00 -9.67 0.07
C THR A 122 5.16 -10.54 -0.84
N PHE A 123 5.58 -10.69 -2.09
CA PHE A 123 4.84 -11.42 -3.11
C PHE A 123 5.73 -12.48 -3.75
N GLU A 124 5.26 -13.71 -3.79
CA GLU A 124 5.93 -14.82 -4.49
C GLU A 124 5.61 -14.79 -5.98
N LYS A 125 4.44 -14.28 -6.35
CA LYS A 125 3.96 -14.19 -7.73
C LYS A 125 3.67 -12.72 -8.08
N GLY A 126 3.89 -12.34 -9.33
CA GLY A 126 3.59 -11.01 -9.83
C GLY A 126 2.09 -10.68 -9.90
N ARG A 127 1.76 -9.40 -10.07
CA ARG A 127 0.39 -8.89 -10.27
C ARG A 127 -0.57 -9.13 -9.09
N LYS A 128 -0.05 -9.06 -7.88
CA LYS A 128 -0.80 -9.28 -6.64
C LYS A 128 -1.03 -7.99 -5.84
N TYR A 129 -0.52 -6.86 -6.29
CA TYR A 129 -0.64 -5.58 -5.60
C TYR A 129 -1.32 -4.54 -6.50
N LEU A 130 -2.42 -4.00 -6.02
CA LEU A 130 -3.21 -2.95 -6.67
C LEU A 130 -3.06 -1.66 -5.87
N ALA A 131 -2.67 -0.60 -6.52
CA ALA A 131 -2.55 0.73 -5.92
C ALA A 131 -2.92 1.81 -6.93
N PRO A 132 -3.44 2.95 -6.50
CA PRO A 132 -3.82 4.06 -7.37
C PRO A 132 -2.56 4.82 -7.85
N GLY A 133 -1.88 4.27 -8.85
CA GLY A 133 -0.55 4.64 -9.35
C GLY A 133 -0.27 6.13 -9.52
N LEU A 134 -0.44 6.67 -10.74
CA LEU A 134 0.02 8.02 -11.07
C LEU A 134 -0.89 9.13 -10.54
N PHE A 135 -2.20 8.94 -10.59
CA PHE A 135 -3.15 9.98 -10.18
C PHE A 135 -3.38 9.99 -8.67
N GLY A 136 -3.32 8.82 -8.01
CA GLY A 136 -3.46 8.70 -6.57
C GLY A 136 -4.84 9.10 -6.02
N PRO A 137 -5.98 8.66 -6.61
CA PRO A 137 -7.29 9.02 -6.07
C PRO A 137 -7.55 8.33 -4.74
N CYS A 138 -8.06 9.08 -3.76
CA CYS A 138 -8.63 8.52 -2.54
C CYS A 138 -9.93 7.77 -2.84
N GLY A 139 -10.21 6.70 -2.09
CA GLY A 139 -11.38 5.85 -2.29
C GLY A 139 -11.19 4.74 -3.33
N TYR A 140 -9.96 4.49 -3.78
CA TYR A 140 -9.62 3.42 -4.72
C TYR A 140 -9.63 2.03 -4.08
N GLY A 141 -9.12 1.92 -2.85
CA GLY A 141 -8.78 0.63 -2.24
C GLY A 141 -9.98 -0.30 -2.09
N PHE A 142 -11.12 0.20 -1.66
CA PHE A 142 -12.30 -0.61 -1.41
C PHE A 142 -12.98 -1.09 -2.70
N PRO A 143 -13.34 -0.23 -3.67
CA PRO A 143 -13.92 -0.71 -4.93
C PRO A 143 -13.01 -1.65 -5.70
N SER A 144 -11.69 -1.44 -5.63
CA SER A 144 -10.74 -2.28 -6.36
C SER A 144 -10.68 -3.72 -5.86
N ILE A 145 -10.86 -3.95 -4.54
CA ILE A 145 -10.93 -5.33 -4.02
C ILE A 145 -12.19 -6.05 -4.43
N LEU A 146 -13.31 -5.34 -4.63
CA LEU A 146 -14.52 -5.92 -5.21
C LEU A 146 -14.25 -6.42 -6.62
N GLY A 147 -13.68 -5.57 -7.47
CA GLY A 147 -13.30 -5.94 -8.83
C GLY A 147 -12.30 -7.10 -8.87
N ALA A 148 -11.28 -7.06 -8.01
CA ALA A 148 -10.29 -8.13 -7.91
C ALA A 148 -10.93 -9.47 -7.50
N LYS A 149 -11.86 -9.45 -6.56
CA LYS A 149 -12.54 -10.67 -6.10
C LYS A 149 -13.51 -11.23 -7.14
N ILE A 150 -14.18 -10.38 -7.91
CA ILE A 150 -15.03 -10.81 -9.04
C ILE A 150 -14.17 -11.44 -10.12
N GLY A 151 -13.04 -10.83 -10.45
CA GLY A 151 -12.11 -11.34 -11.46
C GLY A 151 -11.33 -12.60 -11.04
N CYS A 152 -11.14 -12.82 -9.73
CA CYS A 152 -10.40 -13.93 -9.13
C CYS A 152 -11.17 -14.50 -7.94
N PRO A 153 -12.32 -15.18 -8.16
CA PRO A 153 -13.24 -15.57 -7.08
C PRO A 153 -12.64 -16.52 -6.04
N ASP A 154 -11.68 -17.33 -6.43
CA ASP A 154 -11.04 -18.33 -5.55
C ASP A 154 -9.80 -17.79 -4.83
N THR A 155 -9.31 -16.62 -5.21
CA THR A 155 -8.13 -16.02 -4.60
C THR A 155 -8.50 -15.15 -3.41
N PRO A 156 -7.81 -15.24 -2.26
CA PRO A 156 -8.00 -14.31 -1.16
C PRO A 156 -7.71 -12.87 -1.59
N VAL A 157 -8.55 -11.92 -1.15
CA VAL A 157 -8.38 -10.50 -1.47
C VAL A 157 -8.52 -9.68 -0.19
N ILE A 158 -7.56 -8.78 0.04
CA ILE A 158 -7.55 -7.87 1.18
C ILE A 158 -7.27 -6.45 0.72
N GLY A 159 -8.03 -5.50 1.24
CA GLY A 159 -7.84 -4.07 1.01
C GLY A 159 -7.35 -3.34 2.24
N PHE A 160 -6.61 -2.27 2.01
CA PHE A 160 -6.11 -1.38 3.05
C PHE A 160 -6.42 0.08 2.71
N ALA A 161 -6.93 0.83 3.67
CA ALA A 161 -7.16 2.26 3.54
C ALA A 161 -6.98 2.98 4.87
N GLY A 162 -6.69 4.28 4.81
CA GLY A 162 -6.94 5.18 5.91
C GLY A 162 -8.44 5.48 6.03
N ASP A 163 -8.86 6.00 7.17
CA ASP A 163 -10.26 6.34 7.44
C ASP A 163 -10.80 7.42 6.50
N GLY A 164 -10.01 8.43 6.15
CA GLY A 164 -10.42 9.45 5.18
C GLY A 164 -10.67 8.86 3.79
N ALA A 165 -9.73 8.10 3.25
CA ALA A 165 -9.86 7.50 1.93
C ALA A 165 -11.02 6.49 1.88
N PHE A 166 -11.17 5.65 2.90
CA PHE A 166 -12.27 4.70 2.98
C PHE A 166 -13.64 5.41 3.04
N GLY A 167 -13.73 6.52 3.77
CA GLY A 167 -14.96 7.30 3.89
C GLY A 167 -15.53 7.77 2.55
N ILE A 168 -14.69 7.96 1.53
CA ILE A 168 -15.13 8.36 0.18
C ILE A 168 -15.90 7.25 -0.52
N SER A 169 -15.52 5.99 -0.31
CA SER A 169 -16.11 4.83 -1.00
C SER A 169 -16.88 3.88 -0.08
N MET A 170 -17.14 4.27 1.16
CA MET A 170 -17.82 3.40 2.14
C MET A 170 -19.25 3.02 1.73
N ASN A 171 -19.89 3.77 0.86
CA ASN A 171 -21.21 3.46 0.28
C ASN A 171 -21.21 2.10 -0.44
N GLU A 172 -20.07 1.64 -0.96
CA GLU A 172 -19.93 0.31 -1.57
C GLU A 172 -20.13 -0.84 -0.58
N MET A 173 -20.15 -0.57 0.73
CA MET A 173 -20.54 -1.59 1.72
C MET A 173 -21.94 -2.14 1.46
N SER A 174 -22.86 -1.32 0.94
CA SER A 174 -24.19 -1.76 0.56
C SER A 174 -24.17 -2.77 -0.59
N SER A 175 -23.27 -2.59 -1.54
CA SER A 175 -23.06 -3.55 -2.63
C SER A 175 -22.42 -4.85 -2.12
N CYS A 176 -21.45 -4.76 -1.20
CA CYS A 176 -20.78 -5.92 -0.60
C CYS A 176 -21.68 -6.78 0.26
N ALA A 177 -22.75 -6.21 0.82
CA ALA A 177 -23.72 -6.92 1.68
C ALA A 177 -24.58 -7.93 0.91
N ARG A 178 -24.52 -7.93 -0.41
CA ARG A 178 -25.22 -8.91 -1.26
C ARG A 178 -24.58 -10.29 -1.05
N LYS A 179 -25.41 -11.27 -0.71
CA LYS A 179 -24.94 -12.62 -0.30
C LYS A 179 -24.30 -13.41 -1.43
N GLU A 180 -24.59 -13.09 -2.67
CA GLU A 180 -24.00 -13.73 -3.85
C GLU A 180 -22.55 -13.31 -4.13
N TRP A 181 -22.05 -12.31 -3.44
CA TRP A 181 -20.69 -11.82 -3.67
C TRP A 181 -19.67 -12.59 -2.82
N PRO A 182 -18.50 -12.90 -3.39
CA PRO A 182 -17.46 -13.57 -2.65
C PRO A 182 -16.94 -12.74 -1.47
N ALA A 183 -16.47 -13.44 -0.42
CA ALA A 183 -15.93 -12.77 0.76
C ALA A 183 -14.66 -11.97 0.45
N ILE A 184 -14.60 -10.76 0.95
CA ILE A 184 -13.45 -9.86 0.92
C ILE A 184 -13.12 -9.41 2.33
N SER A 185 -11.90 -8.92 2.53
CA SER A 185 -11.48 -8.28 3.78
C SER A 185 -11.00 -6.87 3.52
N MET A 186 -11.45 -5.92 4.33
CA MET A 186 -11.01 -4.53 4.28
C MET A 186 -10.48 -4.10 5.63
N VAL A 187 -9.24 -3.64 5.68
CA VAL A 187 -8.60 -3.09 6.88
C VAL A 187 -8.55 -1.58 6.79
N ILE A 188 -9.09 -0.92 7.81
CA ILE A 188 -9.14 0.54 7.87
C ILE A 188 -8.22 1.00 9.01
N PHE A 189 -7.11 1.64 8.66
CA PHE A 189 -6.24 2.30 9.62
C PHE A 189 -6.84 3.63 10.01
N ARG A 190 -7.27 3.73 11.25
CA ARG A 190 -8.01 4.88 11.73
C ARG A 190 -7.16 5.77 12.62
N ASN A 191 -6.87 6.96 12.14
CA ASN A 191 -6.15 8.00 12.88
C ASN A 191 -6.97 9.29 13.07
N TYR A 192 -8.26 9.29 12.67
CA TYR A 192 -9.20 10.41 12.80
C TYR A 192 -8.81 11.66 12.02
N GLN A 193 -8.07 11.52 10.92
CA GLN A 193 -7.61 12.66 10.15
C GLN A 193 -7.18 12.28 8.73
N TRP A 194 -7.17 13.26 7.86
CA TRP A 194 -6.49 13.22 6.58
C TRP A 194 -4.97 13.31 6.81
N GLY A 195 -4.36 12.20 7.23
CA GLY A 195 -3.00 12.21 7.76
C GLY A 195 -1.92 12.62 6.75
N ALA A 196 -2.08 12.27 5.48
CA ALA A 196 -1.15 12.70 4.43
C ALA A 196 -1.27 14.20 4.16
N GLU A 197 -2.48 14.73 4.12
CA GLU A 197 -2.75 16.16 3.92
C GLU A 197 -2.27 16.98 5.13
N LYS A 198 -2.49 16.48 6.32
CA LYS A 198 -1.98 17.13 7.54
C LYS A 198 -0.46 17.21 7.54
N ARG A 199 0.22 16.16 7.09
CA ARG A 199 1.67 16.17 6.92
C ARG A 199 2.12 17.20 5.88
N ASN A 200 1.44 17.29 4.75
CA ASN A 200 1.73 18.30 3.72
C ASN A 200 1.54 19.71 4.27
N THR A 201 0.50 19.93 5.06
CA THR A 201 0.24 21.21 5.72
C THR A 201 1.37 21.57 6.70
N THR A 202 1.92 20.61 7.44
CA THR A 202 3.10 20.82 8.28
C THR A 202 4.32 21.25 7.46
N LEU A 203 4.53 20.64 6.30
CA LEU A 203 5.71 20.91 5.46
C LEU A 203 5.65 22.24 4.69
N TRP A 204 4.45 22.68 4.30
CA TRP A 204 4.28 23.77 3.35
C TRP A 204 3.50 24.98 3.89
N PHE A 205 2.78 24.85 5.02
CA PHE A 205 1.85 25.84 5.52
C PHE A 205 1.94 26.07 7.04
N ASP A 206 3.11 25.90 7.63
CA ASP A 206 3.41 26.21 9.05
C ASP A 206 2.38 25.66 10.04
N ASN A 207 1.91 24.44 9.84
CA ASN A 207 0.88 23.79 10.68
C ASN A 207 -0.49 24.51 10.68
N ASN A 208 -0.81 25.28 9.67
CA ASN A 208 -2.14 25.87 9.54
C ASN A 208 -3.15 24.81 9.05
N PHE A 209 -3.63 23.97 9.96
CA PHE A 209 -4.52 22.84 9.68
C PHE A 209 -5.94 23.29 9.43
N ILE A 210 -6.45 23.09 8.22
CA ILE A 210 -7.83 23.39 7.83
C ILE A 210 -8.44 22.13 7.20
N GLY A 211 -9.56 21.63 7.80
CA GLY A 211 -10.31 20.51 7.25
C GLY A 211 -9.58 19.16 7.29
N THR A 212 -8.55 19.02 8.13
CA THR A 212 -7.75 17.79 8.21
C THR A 212 -8.28 16.76 9.22
N GLU A 213 -9.15 17.17 10.13
CA GLU A 213 -9.70 16.31 11.19
C GLU A 213 -10.98 15.60 10.69
N LEU A 214 -11.15 14.36 11.12
CA LEU A 214 -12.35 13.55 10.87
C LEU A 214 -13.10 13.33 12.17
N ASP A 215 -14.41 13.07 12.04
CA ASP A 215 -15.30 12.81 13.18
C ASP A 215 -14.83 11.58 13.98
N PRO A 216 -14.50 11.75 15.28
CA PRO A 216 -14.06 10.66 16.14
C PRO A 216 -15.21 9.67 16.49
N GLU A 217 -16.47 10.07 16.39
CA GLU A 217 -17.63 9.26 16.77
C GLU A 217 -18.05 8.26 15.68
N LEU A 218 -17.69 8.53 14.42
CA LEU A 218 -17.99 7.62 13.32
C LEU A 218 -17.31 6.27 13.53
N SER A 219 -18.03 5.18 13.46
CA SER A 219 -17.51 3.82 13.53
C SER A 219 -17.80 3.04 12.25
N TYR A 220 -16.80 2.82 11.43
CA TYR A 220 -16.93 2.01 10.21
C TYR A 220 -17.33 0.57 10.49
N ALA A 221 -16.91 -0.01 11.62
CA ALA A 221 -17.34 -1.34 12.03
C ALA A 221 -18.84 -1.39 12.33
N LYS A 222 -19.41 -0.36 12.99
CA LYS A 222 -20.85 -0.27 13.20
C LYS A 222 -21.61 -0.09 11.89
N VAL A 223 -21.11 0.74 10.97
CA VAL A 223 -21.71 0.93 9.64
C VAL A 223 -21.68 -0.38 8.86
N ALA A 224 -20.57 -1.10 8.85
CA ALA A 224 -20.47 -2.41 8.21
C ALA A 224 -21.49 -3.40 8.77
N ASN A 225 -21.64 -3.48 10.10
CA ASN A 225 -22.64 -4.34 10.73
C ASN A 225 -24.07 -3.91 10.35
N ALA A 226 -24.37 -2.64 10.28
CA ALA A 226 -25.67 -2.12 9.84
C ALA A 226 -25.98 -2.47 8.37
N CYS A 227 -24.93 -2.58 7.53
CA CYS A 227 -25.06 -3.06 6.15
C CYS A 227 -25.12 -4.59 6.03
N GLY A 228 -25.10 -5.35 7.14
CA GLY A 228 -25.12 -6.82 7.13
C GLY A 228 -23.75 -7.47 6.89
N LEU A 229 -22.66 -6.71 6.97
CA LEU A 229 -21.28 -7.19 6.92
C LEU A 229 -20.76 -7.47 8.34
N LYS A 230 -19.62 -8.15 8.45
CA LYS A 230 -18.92 -8.36 9.73
C LYS A 230 -17.94 -7.22 9.96
N GLY A 231 -18.29 -6.27 10.82
CA GLY A 231 -17.40 -5.19 11.25
C GLY A 231 -16.81 -5.46 12.64
N VAL A 232 -15.48 -5.34 12.76
CA VAL A 232 -14.73 -5.52 14.01
C VAL A 232 -13.82 -4.31 14.22
N THR A 233 -13.73 -3.84 15.47
CA THR A 233 -12.77 -2.80 15.86
C THR A 233 -11.66 -3.45 16.68
N VAL A 234 -10.42 -3.32 16.20
CA VAL A 234 -9.21 -3.78 16.89
C VAL A 234 -8.52 -2.57 17.48
N LYS A 235 -8.18 -2.61 18.78
CA LYS A 235 -7.58 -1.49 19.52
C LYS A 235 -6.19 -1.79 20.03
N THR A 236 -5.85 -3.04 20.22
CA THR A 236 -4.58 -3.50 20.80
C THR A 236 -3.97 -4.60 19.94
N MET A 237 -2.70 -4.92 20.20
CA MET A 237 -2.02 -6.05 19.55
C MET A 237 -2.38 -7.40 20.18
N GLU A 238 -3.01 -7.38 21.34
CA GLU A 238 -3.57 -8.54 22.03
C GLU A 238 -5.01 -8.78 21.52
#